data_2f3e3904544f9d0758187a65b1081346
#
_entry.id   2f3e3904544f9d0758187a65b1081346
#
_cell.length_a   1.000
_cell.length_b   1.000
_cell.length_c   1.000
_cell.angle_alpha   90.00
_cell.angle_beta   90.00
_cell.angle_gamma   90.00
#
_symmetry.space_group_name_H-M   'P 1'
#
loop_
_entity.id
_entity.type
_entity.pdbx_description
1 polymer ?
#
loop_
_entity_poly.entity_id
_entity_poly.type
_entity_poly.pdbx_seq_one_letter_code
_entity_poly.pdbx_strand_id
1 'polypeptide(L)'
;MSAPRQTLQLQVNGAEAEVRVGLHDSLLTVLRDQLQLTAAKRGCNQGVCGACTVVRDGYPVRACLSLAHGCTHADIETLEGLNQEASMQALQKAFAAESAFQCGFCTPGMLISAHALLLHNPNPDADQVRAAMSGNLCRCTGYAPIVAAVLQAAAHLRAQELAP
;
A
#
# COMPACT_ATOMS: atom_id res chain seq x y z
N MET A 1 11.34 24.20 -22.86
CA MET A 1 12.59 23.77 -22.19
C MET A 1 12.19 22.78 -21.11
N SER A 2 12.57 21.51 -21.19
CA SER A 2 12.31 20.53 -20.12
C SER A 2 13.19 20.86 -18.92
N ALA A 3 12.59 20.89 -17.71
CA ALA A 3 13.37 21.10 -16.49
C ALA A 3 14.46 20.02 -16.35
N PRO A 4 15.63 20.39 -15.77
CA PRO A 4 16.73 19.45 -15.58
C PRO A 4 16.25 18.26 -14.71
N ARG A 5 16.61 17.05 -15.12
CA ARG A 5 16.36 15.82 -14.35
C ARG A 5 17.61 15.43 -13.59
N GLN A 6 17.45 15.00 -12.36
CA GLN A 6 18.53 14.47 -11.51
C GLN A 6 18.42 12.96 -11.41
N THR A 7 19.56 12.30 -11.27
CA THR A 7 19.61 10.87 -10.96
C THR A 7 19.53 10.70 -9.43
N LEU A 8 18.63 9.86 -8.95
CA LEU A 8 18.50 9.49 -7.56
C LEU A 8 18.59 7.98 -7.40
N GLN A 9 19.09 7.55 -6.24
CA GLN A 9 18.99 6.16 -5.78
C GLN A 9 17.84 6.06 -4.77
N LEU A 10 16.93 5.14 -5.01
CA LEU A 10 15.82 4.83 -4.13
C LEU A 10 15.90 3.38 -3.67
N GLN A 11 15.58 3.12 -2.40
CA GLN A 11 15.35 1.77 -1.91
C GLN A 11 13.89 1.41 -2.14
N VAL A 12 13.64 0.43 -3.01
CA VAL A 12 12.28 0.01 -3.36
C VAL A 12 12.20 -1.51 -3.35
N ASN A 13 11.32 -2.05 -2.51
CA ASN A 13 11.11 -3.49 -2.36
C ASN A 13 12.41 -4.27 -2.04
N GLY A 14 13.24 -3.70 -1.16
CA GLY A 14 14.50 -4.29 -0.73
C GLY A 14 15.65 -4.20 -1.75
N ALA A 15 15.48 -3.45 -2.85
CA ALA A 15 16.51 -3.28 -3.87
C ALA A 15 16.77 -1.80 -4.16
N GLU A 16 18.04 -1.48 -4.49
CA GLU A 16 18.38 -0.15 -4.99
C GLU A 16 17.90 0.02 -6.43
N ALA A 17 17.25 1.15 -6.70
CA ALA A 17 16.76 1.53 -8.01
C ALA A 17 17.27 2.91 -8.40
N GLU A 18 18.00 3.00 -9.52
CA GLU A 18 18.40 4.27 -10.11
C GLU A 18 17.26 4.85 -10.94
N VAL A 19 16.86 6.09 -10.65
CA VAL A 19 15.76 6.77 -11.32
C VAL A 19 16.14 8.20 -11.70
N ARG A 20 15.55 8.71 -12.79
CA ARG A 20 15.75 10.09 -13.27
C ARG A 20 14.52 10.93 -13.00
N VAL A 21 14.62 11.88 -12.10
CA VAL A 21 13.48 12.66 -11.59
C VAL A 21 13.61 14.15 -11.89
N GLY A 22 12.50 14.77 -12.25
CA GLY A 22 12.33 16.21 -12.23
C GLY A 22 11.99 16.70 -10.82
N LEU A 23 12.10 18.02 -10.60
CA LEU A 23 11.95 18.63 -9.28
C LEU A 23 10.59 18.34 -8.62
N HIS A 24 9.56 18.14 -9.43
CA HIS A 24 8.17 17.95 -8.98
C HIS A 24 7.65 16.51 -9.18
N ASP A 25 8.53 15.57 -9.55
CA ASP A 25 8.10 14.20 -9.75
C ASP A 25 7.69 13.57 -8.41
N SER A 26 6.46 13.06 -8.37
CA SER A 26 5.99 12.32 -7.21
C SER A 26 6.57 10.90 -7.19
N LEU A 27 6.66 10.31 -5.99
CA LEU A 27 7.00 8.90 -5.83
C LEU A 27 6.10 8.01 -6.70
N LEU A 28 4.79 8.32 -6.78
CA LEU A 28 3.84 7.56 -7.61
C LEU A 28 4.25 7.57 -9.09
N THR A 29 4.70 8.72 -9.61
CA THR A 29 5.18 8.83 -11.00
C THR A 29 6.39 7.94 -11.22
N VAL A 30 7.36 7.97 -10.30
CA VAL A 30 8.57 7.13 -10.40
C VAL A 30 8.25 5.64 -10.34
N LEU A 31 7.47 5.22 -9.34
CA LEU A 31 7.09 3.81 -9.18
C LEU A 31 6.41 3.26 -10.44
N ARG A 32 5.45 4.01 -10.98
CA ARG A 32 4.65 3.54 -12.12
C ARG A 32 5.36 3.67 -13.47
N ASP A 33 5.97 4.84 -13.72
CA ASP A 33 6.39 5.19 -15.07
C ASP A 33 7.85 4.77 -15.34
N GLN A 34 8.69 4.64 -14.32
CA GLN A 34 10.08 4.21 -14.46
C GLN A 34 10.32 2.78 -13.96
N LEU A 35 9.79 2.45 -12.75
CA LEU A 35 10.01 1.13 -12.17
C LEU A 35 8.94 0.10 -12.55
N GLN A 36 7.90 0.50 -13.29
CA GLN A 36 6.79 -0.35 -13.74
C GLN A 36 6.02 -1.04 -12.60
N LEU A 37 6.12 -0.49 -11.36
CA LEU A 37 5.38 -0.95 -10.20
C LEU A 37 3.98 -0.31 -10.21
N THR A 38 3.02 -1.00 -10.80
CA THR A 38 1.71 -0.44 -11.17
C THR A 38 0.60 -0.76 -10.17
N ALA A 39 0.86 -1.51 -9.11
CA ALA A 39 -0.13 -1.78 -8.05
C ALA A 39 -0.57 -0.49 -7.36
N ALA A 40 0.34 0.45 -7.07
CA ALA A 40 -0.03 1.79 -6.63
C ALA A 40 -0.75 2.53 -7.78
N LYS A 41 -2.03 2.86 -7.58
CA LYS A 41 -2.89 3.42 -8.65
C LYS A 41 -2.96 4.94 -8.63
N ARG A 42 -2.96 5.55 -9.81
CA ARG A 42 -3.21 6.98 -9.97
C ARG A 42 -4.74 7.22 -10.08
N GLY A 43 -5.39 7.45 -8.93
CA GLY A 43 -6.82 7.80 -8.87
C GLY A 43 -7.03 9.31 -8.85
N CYS A 44 -6.98 9.92 -7.67
CA CYS A 44 -7.25 11.37 -7.50
C CYS A 44 -6.03 12.26 -7.75
N ASN A 45 -4.83 11.75 -7.54
CA ASN A 45 -3.54 12.49 -7.58
C ASN A 45 -3.50 13.72 -6.63
N GLN A 46 -4.29 13.69 -5.55
CA GLN A 46 -4.47 14.79 -4.58
C GLN A 46 -4.41 14.30 -3.12
N GLY A 47 -3.99 13.05 -2.88
CA GLY A 47 -3.90 12.47 -1.54
C GLY A 47 -5.21 12.00 -0.93
N VAL A 48 -6.35 12.14 -1.59
CA VAL A 48 -7.69 11.88 -1.03
C VAL A 48 -8.06 10.40 -1.07
N CYS A 49 -7.91 9.73 -2.24
CA CYS A 49 -8.55 8.43 -2.46
C CYS A 49 -7.79 7.21 -1.90
N GLY A 50 -6.53 7.34 -1.57
CA GLY A 50 -5.71 6.25 -1.04
C GLY A 50 -5.31 5.15 -2.03
N ALA A 51 -5.74 5.20 -3.29
CA ALA A 51 -5.40 4.17 -4.28
C ALA A 51 -3.89 4.07 -4.60
N CYS A 52 -3.12 5.09 -4.24
CA CYS A 52 -1.67 5.17 -4.40
C CYS A 52 -0.90 4.86 -3.10
N THR A 53 -1.52 4.26 -2.10
CA THR A 53 -0.85 3.94 -0.83
C THR A 53 0.29 2.96 -1.05
N VAL A 54 1.44 3.27 -0.46
CA VAL A 54 2.63 2.43 -0.34
C VAL A 54 3.12 2.50 1.10
N VAL A 55 3.99 1.59 1.51
CA VAL A 55 4.69 1.70 2.79
C VAL A 55 5.96 2.52 2.58
N ARG A 56 6.24 3.41 3.50
CA ARG A 56 7.50 4.15 3.62
C ARG A 56 7.98 4.09 5.06
N ASP A 57 9.14 3.51 5.27
CA ASP A 57 9.72 3.37 6.62
C ASP A 57 8.73 2.73 7.62
N GLY A 58 7.97 1.71 7.19
CA GLY A 58 6.97 1.00 7.99
C GLY A 58 5.59 1.68 8.10
N TYR A 59 5.38 2.87 7.50
CA TYR A 59 4.12 3.61 7.59
C TYR A 59 3.43 3.79 6.24
N PRO A 60 2.09 3.70 6.16
CA PRO A 60 1.37 3.90 4.93
C PRO A 60 1.35 5.38 4.52
N VAL A 61 1.83 5.69 3.32
CA VAL A 61 1.89 7.04 2.77
C VAL A 61 1.19 7.13 1.40
N ARG A 62 0.81 8.34 1.02
CA ARG A 62 0.24 8.64 -0.31
C ARG A 62 1.37 8.96 -1.28
N ALA A 63 1.74 8.02 -2.14
CA ALA A 63 2.82 8.20 -3.11
C ALA A 63 2.60 9.37 -4.07
N CYS A 64 1.35 9.78 -4.32
CA CYS A 64 1.04 10.95 -5.15
C CYS A 64 1.39 12.29 -4.50
N LEU A 65 1.51 12.34 -3.17
CA LEU A 65 1.92 13.54 -2.41
C LEU A 65 3.38 13.49 -1.94
N SER A 66 4.01 12.32 -2.02
CA SER A 66 5.42 12.15 -1.67
C SER A 66 6.29 12.57 -2.85
N LEU A 67 7.14 13.57 -2.68
CA LEU A 67 8.14 13.93 -3.69
C LEU A 67 9.23 12.85 -3.75
N ALA A 68 9.63 12.44 -4.95
CA ALA A 68 10.67 11.43 -5.13
C ALA A 68 12.00 11.82 -4.48
N HIS A 69 12.36 13.09 -4.55
CA HIS A 69 13.55 13.65 -3.87
C HIS A 69 13.54 13.44 -2.35
N GLY A 70 12.36 13.47 -1.72
CA GLY A 70 12.21 13.24 -0.28
C GLY A 70 12.26 11.76 0.13
N CYS A 71 12.50 10.85 -0.81
CA CYS A 71 12.50 9.40 -0.57
C CYS A 71 13.88 8.74 -0.73
N THR A 72 14.96 9.51 -0.93
CA THR A 72 16.31 8.99 -1.23
C THR A 72 16.93 8.12 -0.13
N HIS A 73 16.48 8.24 1.11
CA HIS A 73 16.97 7.45 2.25
C HIS A 73 15.84 6.63 2.92
N ALA A 74 14.69 6.56 2.27
CA ALA A 74 13.53 5.87 2.80
C ALA A 74 13.43 4.47 2.20
N ASP A 75 12.99 3.51 3.00
CA ASP A 75 12.61 2.20 2.53
C ASP A 75 11.17 2.24 2.02
N ILE A 76 10.99 1.94 0.74
CA ILE A 76 9.69 1.97 0.06
C ILE A 76 9.27 0.57 -0.29
N GLU A 77 8.10 0.17 0.19
CA GLU A 77 7.50 -1.12 -0.15
C GLU A 77 6.18 -0.91 -0.88
N THR A 78 6.03 -1.60 -1.98
CA THR A 78 4.79 -1.66 -2.75
C THR A 78 4.13 -3.02 -2.58
N LEU A 79 2.89 -3.17 -3.06
CA LEU A 79 2.21 -4.46 -3.01
C LEU A 79 3.02 -5.56 -3.73
N GLU A 80 3.71 -5.21 -4.81
CA GLU A 80 4.55 -6.16 -5.55
C GLU A 80 5.67 -6.73 -4.68
N GLY A 81 6.32 -5.91 -3.84
CA GLY A 81 7.37 -6.34 -2.91
C GLY A 81 6.83 -7.17 -1.75
N LEU A 82 5.67 -6.79 -1.25
CA LEU A 82 5.04 -7.44 -0.10
C LEU A 82 4.32 -8.76 -0.42
N ASN A 83 4.21 -9.16 -1.69
CA ASN A 83 3.44 -10.34 -2.11
C ASN A 83 3.91 -11.67 -1.48
N GLN A 84 5.16 -11.75 -1.03
CA GLN A 84 5.70 -12.95 -0.38
C GLN A 84 5.56 -12.92 1.15
N GLU A 85 5.18 -11.79 1.72
CA GLU A 85 4.96 -11.65 3.16
C GLU A 85 3.74 -12.45 3.62
N ALA A 86 3.89 -13.21 4.70
CA ALA A 86 2.81 -14.05 5.24
C ALA A 86 1.54 -13.24 5.56
N SER A 87 1.71 -12.05 6.13
CA SER A 87 0.61 -11.12 6.44
C SER A 87 -0.12 -10.66 5.18
N MET A 88 0.61 -10.33 4.12
CA MET A 88 0.02 -9.92 2.84
C MET A 88 -0.72 -11.08 2.18
N GLN A 89 -0.16 -12.27 2.19
CA GLN A 89 -0.82 -13.47 1.66
C GLN A 89 -2.11 -13.80 2.43
N ALA A 90 -2.09 -13.68 3.76
CA ALA A 90 -3.28 -13.87 4.58
C ALA A 90 -4.37 -12.83 4.23
N LEU A 91 -3.99 -11.56 4.08
CA LEU A 91 -4.90 -10.49 3.67
C LEU A 91 -5.48 -10.76 2.27
N GLN A 92 -4.66 -11.12 1.29
CA GLN A 92 -5.14 -11.41 -0.07
C GLN A 92 -6.14 -12.58 -0.09
N LYS A 93 -5.86 -13.67 0.66
CA LYS A 93 -6.76 -14.81 0.80
C LYS A 93 -8.09 -14.40 1.46
N ALA A 94 -8.03 -13.62 2.54
CA ALA A 94 -9.22 -13.14 3.23
C ALA A 94 -10.05 -12.19 2.35
N PHE A 95 -9.42 -11.28 1.61
CA PHE A 95 -10.10 -10.40 0.66
C PHE A 95 -10.84 -11.19 -0.43
N ALA A 96 -10.25 -12.28 -0.90
CA ALA A 96 -10.90 -13.17 -1.87
C ALA A 96 -12.08 -13.92 -1.24
N ALA A 97 -11.91 -14.48 -0.04
CA ALA A 97 -12.93 -15.24 0.66
C ALA A 97 -14.16 -14.39 1.01
N GLU A 98 -13.94 -13.16 1.47
CA GLU A 98 -15.01 -12.22 1.86
C GLU A 98 -15.57 -11.42 0.69
N SER A 99 -15.12 -11.66 -0.55
CA SER A 99 -15.49 -10.85 -1.73
C SER A 99 -15.27 -9.36 -1.50
N ALA A 100 -14.15 -9.01 -0.85
CA ALA A 100 -13.81 -7.65 -0.42
C ALA A 100 -13.33 -6.75 -1.58
N PHE A 101 -13.55 -7.13 -2.82
CA PHE A 101 -13.27 -6.34 -4.02
C PHE A 101 -14.29 -6.64 -5.13
N GLN A 102 -14.48 -5.70 -6.03
CA GLN A 102 -15.26 -5.86 -7.26
C GLN A 102 -14.40 -5.45 -8.46
N CYS A 103 -14.25 -4.15 -8.74
CA CYS A 103 -13.39 -3.69 -9.85
C CYS A 103 -11.89 -3.84 -9.58
N GLY A 104 -11.47 -4.01 -8.32
CA GLY A 104 -10.08 -4.20 -7.92
C GLY A 104 -9.21 -2.94 -7.88
N PHE A 105 -9.71 -1.77 -8.33
CA PHE A 105 -8.89 -0.56 -8.44
C PHE A 105 -8.34 -0.05 -7.09
N CYS A 106 -9.16 -0.05 -6.03
CA CYS A 106 -8.75 0.38 -4.69
C CYS A 106 -8.01 -0.73 -3.91
N THR A 107 -8.12 -1.98 -4.34
CA THR A 107 -7.66 -3.16 -3.58
C THR A 107 -6.19 -3.10 -3.19
N PRO A 108 -5.23 -2.72 -4.07
CA PRO A 108 -3.83 -2.61 -3.66
C PRO A 108 -3.62 -1.64 -2.50
N GLY A 109 -4.21 -0.45 -2.57
CA GLY A 109 -4.11 0.54 -1.49
C GLY A 109 -4.78 0.09 -0.20
N MET A 110 -5.90 -0.63 -0.28
CA MET A 110 -6.57 -1.23 0.89
C MET A 110 -5.69 -2.30 1.55
N LEU A 111 -5.10 -3.20 0.75
CA LEU A 111 -4.20 -4.25 1.25
C LEU A 111 -2.97 -3.66 1.95
N ILE A 112 -2.35 -2.63 1.38
CA ILE A 112 -1.21 -1.91 2.01
C ILE A 112 -1.63 -1.27 3.34
N SER A 113 -2.78 -0.59 3.38
CA SER A 113 -3.26 0.04 4.62
C SER A 113 -3.62 -0.99 5.70
N ALA A 114 -4.21 -2.12 5.30
CA ALA A 114 -4.51 -3.24 6.20
C ALA A 114 -3.23 -3.90 6.72
N HIS A 115 -2.23 -4.14 5.85
CA HIS A 115 -0.94 -4.67 6.22
C HIS A 115 -0.25 -3.78 7.26
N ALA A 116 -0.16 -2.47 7.00
CA ALA A 116 0.42 -1.51 7.94
C ALA A 116 -0.33 -1.48 9.29
N LEU A 117 -1.66 -1.61 9.28
CA LEU A 117 -2.44 -1.75 10.52
C LEU A 117 -2.01 -2.99 11.30
N LEU A 118 -1.93 -4.16 10.64
CA LEU A 118 -1.62 -5.43 11.31
C LEU A 118 -0.19 -5.51 11.84
N LEU A 119 0.76 -4.80 11.21
CA LEU A 119 2.13 -4.65 11.74
C LEU A 119 2.15 -3.94 13.10
N HIS A 120 1.31 -2.92 13.29
CA HIS A 120 1.27 -2.12 14.52
C HIS A 120 0.23 -2.61 15.52
N ASN A 121 -0.81 -3.28 15.05
CA ASN A 121 -1.86 -3.85 15.88
C ASN A 121 -2.32 -5.21 15.31
N PRO A 122 -1.76 -6.33 15.78
CA PRO A 122 -2.08 -7.66 15.27
C PRO A 122 -3.47 -8.16 15.69
N ASN A 123 -4.16 -7.46 16.59
CA ASN A 123 -5.50 -7.81 17.06
C ASN A 123 -6.45 -6.61 17.03
N PRO A 124 -6.72 -6.03 15.84
CA PRO A 124 -7.62 -4.89 15.76
C PRO A 124 -9.07 -5.30 15.98
N ASP A 125 -9.86 -4.42 16.58
CA ASP A 125 -11.31 -4.49 16.52
C ASP A 125 -11.87 -3.88 15.22
N ALA A 126 -13.18 -4.01 15.01
CA ALA A 126 -13.82 -3.53 13.79
C ALA A 126 -13.74 -2.00 13.62
N ASP A 127 -13.74 -1.24 14.71
CA ASP A 127 -13.68 0.23 14.66
C ASP A 127 -12.25 0.69 14.33
N GLN A 128 -11.25 0.02 14.85
CA GLN A 128 -9.84 0.25 14.49
C GLN A 128 -9.59 -0.07 13.01
N VAL A 129 -10.16 -1.16 12.50
CA VAL A 129 -10.08 -1.46 11.06
C VAL A 129 -10.78 -0.37 10.23
N ARG A 130 -12.00 0.05 10.62
CA ARG A 130 -12.70 1.15 9.91
C ARG A 130 -11.88 2.45 9.92
N ALA A 131 -11.28 2.79 11.05
CA ALA A 131 -10.42 3.97 11.17
C ALA A 131 -9.20 3.87 10.23
N ALA A 132 -8.51 2.74 10.21
CA ALA A 132 -7.36 2.52 9.34
C ALA A 132 -7.73 2.57 7.84
N MET A 133 -8.91 2.06 7.48
CA MET A 133 -9.39 2.04 6.09
C MET A 133 -10.02 3.37 5.66
N SER A 134 -10.30 4.31 6.57
CA SER A 134 -11.02 5.57 6.27
C SER A 134 -10.31 6.45 5.25
N GLY A 135 -8.99 6.36 5.15
CA GLY A 135 -8.18 7.07 4.17
C GLY A 135 -8.16 6.44 2.77
N ASN A 136 -8.84 5.32 2.55
CA ASN A 136 -8.86 4.59 1.29
C ASN A 136 -10.29 4.47 0.76
N LEU A 137 -10.57 5.08 -0.39
CA LEU A 137 -11.92 5.11 -0.94
C LEU A 137 -12.20 3.89 -1.83
N CYS A 138 -13.31 3.21 -1.53
CA CYS A 138 -13.90 2.20 -2.38
C CYS A 138 -15.33 2.58 -2.77
N ARG A 139 -15.63 2.60 -4.07
CA ARG A 139 -16.98 2.94 -4.57
C ARG A 139 -17.88 1.71 -4.69
N CYS A 140 -17.33 0.51 -4.60
CA CYS A 140 -18.03 -0.71 -5.00
C CYS A 140 -18.55 -1.54 -3.81
N THR A 141 -17.71 -1.77 -2.79
CA THR A 141 -17.94 -2.82 -1.77
C THR A 141 -18.82 -2.40 -0.59
N GLY A 142 -18.95 -1.10 -0.32
CA GLY A 142 -19.60 -0.60 0.89
C GLY A 142 -18.82 -0.88 2.20
N TYR A 143 -17.54 -1.28 2.09
CA TYR A 143 -16.55 -1.51 3.18
C TYR A 143 -16.82 -2.72 4.09
N ALA A 144 -18.04 -3.15 4.31
CA ALA A 144 -18.33 -4.26 5.25
C ALA A 144 -17.48 -5.52 4.95
N PRO A 145 -17.39 -6.02 3.70
CA PRO A 145 -16.55 -7.17 3.40
C PRO A 145 -15.05 -6.87 3.55
N ILE A 146 -14.60 -5.62 3.35
CA ILE A 146 -13.21 -5.24 3.59
C ILE A 146 -12.86 -5.34 5.08
N VAL A 147 -13.74 -4.82 5.95
CA VAL A 147 -13.55 -4.92 7.40
C VAL A 147 -13.53 -6.38 7.85
N ALA A 148 -14.47 -7.21 7.36
CA ALA A 148 -14.51 -8.64 7.65
C ALA A 148 -13.21 -9.35 7.22
N ALA A 149 -12.72 -9.06 6.00
CA ALA A 149 -11.50 -9.65 5.48
C ALA A 149 -10.26 -9.31 6.34
N VAL A 150 -10.12 -8.05 6.79
CA VAL A 150 -9.00 -7.66 7.65
C VAL A 150 -9.06 -8.37 9.01
N LEU A 151 -10.24 -8.46 9.62
CA LEU A 151 -10.43 -9.17 10.89
C LEU A 151 -10.14 -10.67 10.74
N GLN A 152 -10.57 -11.29 9.64
CA GLN A 152 -10.29 -12.70 9.34
C GLN A 152 -8.79 -12.95 9.16
N ALA A 153 -8.09 -12.09 8.41
CA ALA A 153 -6.64 -12.19 8.23
C ALA A 153 -5.89 -12.05 9.56
N ALA A 154 -6.29 -11.08 10.41
CA ALA A 154 -5.71 -10.89 11.73
C ALA A 154 -5.89 -12.15 12.62
N ALA A 155 -7.08 -12.74 12.62
CA ALA A 155 -7.33 -13.97 13.39
C ALA A 155 -6.49 -15.15 12.90
N HIS A 156 -6.35 -15.29 11.56
CA HIS A 156 -5.55 -16.34 10.96
C HIS A 156 -4.06 -16.21 11.32
N LEU A 157 -3.50 -15.02 11.24
CA LEU A 157 -2.09 -14.77 11.58
C LEU A 157 -1.79 -15.09 13.04
N ARG A 158 -2.65 -14.66 13.97
CA ARG A 158 -2.50 -15.00 15.40
C ARG A 158 -2.58 -16.50 15.66
N ALA A 159 -3.45 -17.21 14.95
CA ALA A 159 -3.55 -18.67 15.10
C ALA A 159 -2.27 -19.38 14.62
N GLN A 160 -1.58 -18.85 13.62
CA GLN A 160 -0.29 -19.39 13.16
C GLN A 160 0.85 -19.13 14.13
N GLU A 161 0.89 -17.97 14.79
CA GLU A 161 1.90 -17.62 15.80
C GLU A 161 1.76 -18.48 17.09
N LEU A 162 0.55 -18.96 17.40
CA LEU A 162 0.26 -19.79 18.56
C LEU A 162 0.37 -21.28 18.28
N ALA A 163 0.59 -21.69 17.03
CA ALA A 163 0.80 -23.10 16.68
C ALA A 163 2.18 -23.55 17.14
N PRO A 164 2.31 -24.70 17.86
CA PRO A 164 3.57 -25.19 18.42
C PRO A 164 4.54 -25.67 17.34
#